data_317a3bcbff35bc3d357a9f528ad7b1e2
#
_entry.id   317a3bcbff35bc3d357a9f528ad7b1e2
#
_cell.length_a   1.000
_cell.length_b   1.000
_cell.length_c   1.000
_cell.angle_alpha   90.00
_cell.angle_beta   90.00
_cell.angle_gamma   90.00
#
_symmetry.space_group_name_H-M   'P 1'
#
loop_
_entity.id
_entity.type
_entity.pdbx_description
1 polymer ?
#
loop_
_entity_poly.entity_id
_entity_poly.type
_entity_poly.pdbx_seq_one_letter_code
_entity_poly.pdbx_strand_id
1 'polypeptide(L)'
;MKNIFDEMHAPSLGKPAGVRTHYAHYQDWLAQMPASGIAQKRAEADSAFHRYGITFAVYGDGADADAGAGTERLIPFDIIPRIIPAAEWDKMERGLKQRVNALNMFLHDVYGQQRIIQAGLIPAEQVFCNAQYRPEMQGLAVRNNIYAHIAGIDIVRAAQPQQAAGEADYYVLEDNLRVPSGVSYMLENRRMMMRLFPELFGRQSVAPVEHYPDLLLDTLRQVAPAGVDDPTVVLLTPGAYNSAYFEHAFLAQQMGIELVEGKDLYVHDETLYMRTTQGPQRVDVIYRRIDDDFLDPLTFRADSALGVAGLLSVYRAGRVTLANAIGTGVADDKSIYPYVPDMIRFYLSEEPLIANVPTFQCRKADDLSYTLANMHDLVVKETHGAGGYGMLVGPASTKKEIEAFKLRVKADPAKYIAQPTLALSACPTFVEAGIAPRHIDLRPFVLSGKEVRLVPGGLTRVALKAGSLVVNSSQGGGTKDTWVLDAPASPSQTQSQSQSQSQSQTQSQSRSQSQSPSQSQSQSTSAAPSTPAAAGGA
;
A
#
# COMPACT_ATOMS: atom_id res chain seq x y z
N MET A 1 -1.28 -33.95 -1.18
CA MET A 1 -0.73 -32.60 -1.42
C MET A 1 -1.92 -31.67 -1.61
N LYS A 2 -1.96 -30.50 -0.91
CA LYS A 2 -2.98 -29.49 -1.15
C LYS A 2 -2.89 -29.04 -2.61
N ASN A 3 -4.02 -28.83 -3.28
CA ASN A 3 -4.07 -28.41 -4.68
C ASN A 3 -3.61 -26.93 -4.76
N ILE A 4 -2.34 -26.70 -5.09
CA ILE A 4 -1.76 -25.34 -5.16
C ILE A 4 -2.12 -24.77 -6.52
N PHE A 5 -2.71 -23.58 -6.54
CA PHE A 5 -2.97 -22.84 -7.77
C PHE A 5 -1.66 -22.26 -8.32
N ASP A 6 -1.29 -22.63 -9.54
CA ASP A 6 -0.17 -22.03 -10.25
C ASP A 6 -0.69 -20.83 -11.07
N GLU A 7 -0.13 -19.64 -10.80
CA GLU A 7 -0.55 -18.38 -11.44
C GLU A 7 -0.21 -18.37 -12.95
N MET A 8 0.85 -19.07 -13.36
CA MET A 8 1.31 -19.09 -14.74
C MET A 8 0.81 -20.31 -15.52
N HIS A 9 0.68 -21.45 -14.87
CA HIS A 9 0.35 -22.70 -15.54
C HIS A 9 -1.05 -23.20 -15.15
N ALA A 10 -1.80 -23.68 -16.14
CA ALA A 10 -3.07 -24.36 -15.93
C ALA A 10 -2.82 -25.86 -15.75
N PRO A 11 -3.50 -26.54 -14.80
CA PRO A 11 -3.42 -27.99 -14.69
C PRO A 11 -3.97 -28.62 -15.98
N SER A 12 -3.25 -29.61 -16.51
CA SER A 12 -3.74 -30.41 -17.63
C SER A 12 -3.84 -31.86 -17.21
N LEU A 13 -5.01 -32.47 -17.42
CA LEU A 13 -5.25 -33.87 -17.18
C LEU A 13 -4.43 -34.69 -18.19
N GLY A 14 -3.33 -35.32 -17.72
CA GLY A 14 -2.53 -36.24 -18.52
C GLY A 14 -1.62 -35.65 -19.59
N LYS A 15 -1.43 -34.32 -19.62
CA LYS A 15 -0.49 -33.59 -20.51
C LYS A 15 0.38 -32.64 -19.70
N PRO A 16 1.52 -32.15 -20.22
CA PRO A 16 2.24 -31.06 -19.60
C PRO A 16 1.31 -29.87 -19.33
N ALA A 17 1.46 -29.21 -18.17
CA ALA A 17 0.66 -28.06 -17.81
C ALA A 17 0.74 -27.00 -18.91
N GLY A 18 -0.42 -26.53 -19.39
CA GLY A 18 -0.49 -25.44 -20.38
C GLY A 18 -0.21 -24.09 -19.73
N VAL A 19 0.36 -23.16 -20.48
CA VAL A 19 0.54 -21.77 -20.00
C VAL A 19 -0.80 -21.06 -20.06
N ARG A 20 -1.15 -20.29 -19.02
CA ARG A 20 -2.34 -19.45 -19.01
C ARG A 20 -2.21 -18.34 -20.05
N THR A 21 -3.30 -18.01 -20.73
CA THR A 21 -3.31 -17.09 -21.88
C THR A 21 -2.62 -15.76 -21.60
N HIS A 22 -2.83 -15.19 -20.41
CA HIS A 22 -2.23 -13.90 -20.04
C HIS A 22 -0.72 -13.98 -19.78
N TYR A 23 -0.14 -15.18 -19.62
CA TYR A 23 1.30 -15.40 -19.53
C TYR A 23 1.94 -15.83 -20.85
N ALA A 24 1.19 -16.06 -21.91
CA ALA A 24 1.71 -16.64 -23.15
C ALA A 24 2.88 -15.81 -23.73
N HIS A 25 2.73 -14.50 -23.85
CA HIS A 25 3.79 -13.62 -24.38
C HIS A 25 5.05 -13.64 -23.49
N TYR A 26 4.88 -13.65 -22.18
CA TYR A 26 6.00 -13.73 -21.26
C TYR A 26 6.72 -15.08 -21.36
N GLN A 27 5.96 -16.17 -21.47
CA GLN A 27 6.52 -17.52 -21.66
C GLN A 27 7.31 -17.65 -22.96
N ASP A 28 6.78 -17.12 -24.07
CA ASP A 28 7.45 -17.14 -25.37
C ASP A 28 8.78 -16.36 -25.33
N TRP A 29 8.78 -15.22 -24.64
CA TRP A 29 9.99 -14.43 -24.42
C TRP A 29 11.00 -15.19 -23.53
N LEU A 30 10.53 -15.76 -22.41
CA LEU A 30 11.36 -16.51 -21.47
C LEU A 30 12.01 -17.74 -22.15
N ALA A 31 11.27 -18.43 -23.01
CA ALA A 31 11.78 -19.60 -23.74
C ALA A 31 12.88 -19.24 -24.76
N GLN A 32 12.92 -18.00 -25.24
CA GLN A 32 13.95 -17.51 -26.15
C GLN A 32 15.19 -16.96 -25.42
N MET A 33 15.08 -16.70 -24.13
CA MET A 33 16.17 -16.14 -23.31
C MET A 33 17.15 -17.24 -22.88
N PRO A 34 18.45 -17.11 -23.16
CA PRO A 34 19.42 -18.06 -22.64
C PRO A 34 19.54 -17.92 -21.11
N ALA A 35 19.79 -19.03 -20.42
CA ALA A 35 19.93 -19.02 -18.96
C ALA A 35 20.98 -18.02 -18.45
N SER A 36 22.08 -17.83 -19.20
CA SER A 36 23.10 -16.81 -18.90
C SER A 36 22.55 -15.39 -18.99
N GLY A 37 21.67 -15.11 -19.95
CA GLY A 37 21.00 -13.80 -20.11
C GLY A 37 20.09 -13.48 -18.96
N ILE A 38 19.31 -14.46 -18.47
CA ILE A 38 18.45 -14.30 -17.28
C ILE A 38 19.29 -14.02 -16.04
N ALA A 39 20.37 -14.78 -15.83
CA ALA A 39 21.29 -14.58 -14.71
C ALA A 39 21.95 -13.19 -14.75
N GLN A 40 22.34 -12.72 -15.93
CA GLN A 40 22.89 -11.37 -16.14
C GLN A 40 21.86 -10.30 -15.78
N LYS A 41 20.61 -10.41 -16.26
CA LYS A 41 19.54 -9.45 -15.97
C LYS A 41 19.23 -9.39 -14.47
N ARG A 42 19.26 -10.52 -13.77
CA ARG A 42 19.14 -10.54 -12.31
C ARG A 42 20.29 -9.79 -11.63
N ALA A 43 21.52 -10.04 -12.03
CA ALA A 43 22.67 -9.34 -11.47
C ALA A 43 22.63 -7.83 -11.76
N GLU A 44 22.14 -7.41 -12.93
CA GLU A 44 21.88 -6.00 -13.25
C GLU A 44 20.82 -5.39 -12.32
N ALA A 45 19.71 -6.12 -12.03
CA ALA A 45 18.68 -5.70 -11.09
C ALA A 45 19.26 -5.53 -9.68
N ASP A 46 19.91 -6.56 -9.15
CA ASP A 46 20.51 -6.55 -7.80
C ASP A 46 21.50 -5.37 -7.64
N SER A 47 22.35 -5.15 -8.64
CA SER A 47 23.30 -4.03 -8.67
C SER A 47 22.61 -2.66 -8.72
N ALA A 48 21.48 -2.56 -9.44
CA ALA A 48 20.71 -1.32 -9.52
C ALA A 48 19.99 -1.03 -8.20
N PHE A 49 19.32 -2.02 -7.59
CA PHE A 49 18.68 -1.89 -6.29
C PHE A 49 19.67 -1.45 -5.21
N HIS A 50 20.88 -2.05 -5.22
CA HIS A 50 21.95 -1.63 -4.30
C HIS A 50 22.35 -0.16 -4.51
N ARG A 51 22.57 0.26 -5.76
CA ARG A 51 22.99 1.63 -6.08
C ARG A 51 21.92 2.69 -5.75
N TYR A 52 20.64 2.34 -5.86
CA TYR A 52 19.53 3.24 -5.54
C TYR A 52 19.19 3.24 -4.04
N GLY A 53 19.86 2.38 -3.25
CA GLY A 53 19.59 2.29 -1.82
C GLY A 53 18.19 1.79 -1.50
N ILE A 54 17.64 0.88 -2.34
CA ILE A 54 16.31 0.30 -2.13
C ILE A 54 16.43 -0.76 -1.03
N THR A 55 16.52 -0.31 0.20
CA THR A 55 16.78 -1.12 1.39
C THR A 55 15.59 -1.14 2.32
N PHE A 56 15.57 -2.13 3.18
CA PHE A 56 14.68 -2.23 4.33
C PHE A 56 15.52 -2.55 5.56
N ALA A 57 15.45 -1.72 6.61
CA ALA A 57 16.19 -1.99 7.83
C ALA A 57 15.48 -3.10 8.62
N VAL A 58 16.22 -4.17 8.91
CA VAL A 58 15.76 -5.29 9.75
C VAL A 58 16.44 -5.16 11.12
N TYR A 59 15.62 -5.03 12.17
CA TYR A 59 16.08 -5.07 13.55
C TYR A 59 15.93 -6.50 14.06
N GLY A 60 17.04 -7.17 14.40
CA GLY A 60 17.01 -8.58 14.80
C GLY A 60 16.63 -8.75 16.26
N ASP A 61 15.81 -9.79 16.55
CA ASP A 61 15.57 -10.34 17.89
C ASP A 61 16.64 -11.40 18.26
N GLY A 62 17.91 -11.08 18.18
CA GLY A 62 18.97 -12.06 18.44
C GLY A 62 20.06 -11.53 19.38
N ALA A 63 20.87 -12.43 19.92
CA ALA A 63 21.98 -12.18 20.84
C ALA A 63 23.06 -11.19 20.33
N ASP A 64 22.85 -10.60 19.15
CA ASP A 64 23.66 -9.52 18.55
C ASP A 64 23.03 -8.13 18.75
N ALA A 65 22.12 -7.96 19.71
CA ALA A 65 21.44 -6.70 20.04
C ALA A 65 22.38 -5.59 20.57
N ASP A 66 23.67 -5.85 20.73
CA ASP A 66 24.68 -4.86 21.12
C ASP A 66 25.14 -3.91 20.00
N ALA A 67 24.70 -4.13 18.78
CA ALA A 67 24.91 -3.17 17.70
C ALA A 67 23.58 -2.43 17.43
N GLY A 68 23.39 -1.29 18.03
CA GLY A 68 22.21 -0.41 17.88
C GLY A 68 22.00 0.19 16.47
N ALA A 69 22.53 -0.46 15.43
CA ALA A 69 22.29 -0.14 14.03
C ALA A 69 21.55 -1.32 13.40
N GLY A 70 20.30 -1.10 12.96
CA GLY A 70 19.59 -2.05 12.14
C GLY A 70 20.43 -2.42 10.91
N THR A 71 20.47 -3.71 10.56
CA THR A 71 21.17 -4.15 9.35
C THR A 71 20.31 -3.76 8.15
N GLU A 72 20.78 -2.83 7.34
CA GLU A 72 20.15 -2.54 6.05
C GLU A 72 20.22 -3.77 5.14
N ARG A 73 19.08 -4.18 4.65
CA ARG A 73 18.96 -5.34 3.78
C ARG A 73 18.30 -4.92 2.47
N LEU A 74 18.89 -5.32 1.36
CA LEU A 74 18.22 -5.25 0.07
C LEU A 74 16.98 -6.15 0.09
N ILE A 75 15.86 -5.65 -0.42
CA ILE A 75 14.70 -6.51 -0.67
C ILE A 75 14.99 -7.27 -1.96
N PRO A 76 15.03 -8.61 -1.92
CA PRO A 76 15.27 -9.40 -3.11
C PRO A 76 14.17 -9.15 -4.15
N PHE A 77 14.57 -8.78 -5.35
CA PHE A 77 13.68 -8.55 -6.48
C PHE A 77 13.72 -9.74 -7.45
N ASP A 78 12.55 -10.25 -7.80
CA ASP A 78 12.42 -11.30 -8.80
C ASP A 78 11.94 -10.72 -10.13
N ILE A 79 12.69 -11.06 -11.19
CA ILE A 79 12.47 -10.57 -12.55
C ILE A 79 11.28 -11.24 -13.27
N ILE A 80 10.64 -12.24 -12.69
CA ILE A 80 9.44 -12.88 -13.23
C ILE A 80 8.21 -12.15 -12.67
N PRO A 81 7.44 -11.41 -13.48
CA PRO A 81 6.30 -10.63 -12.98
C PRO A 81 5.14 -11.55 -12.58
N ARG A 82 4.29 -11.04 -11.70
CA ARG A 82 2.93 -11.57 -11.52
C ARG A 82 2.01 -10.85 -12.51
N ILE A 83 1.28 -11.60 -13.33
CA ILE A 83 0.40 -11.04 -14.35
C ILE A 83 -1.05 -11.32 -13.98
N ILE A 84 -1.87 -10.26 -13.93
CA ILE A 84 -3.29 -10.30 -13.57
C ILE A 84 -4.11 -9.79 -14.76
N PRO A 85 -5.10 -10.56 -15.26
CA PRO A 85 -6.00 -10.11 -16.32
C PRO A 85 -6.88 -8.92 -15.86
N ALA A 86 -7.24 -8.02 -16.77
CA ALA A 86 -8.11 -6.87 -16.51
C ALA A 86 -9.40 -7.25 -15.77
N ALA A 87 -10.10 -8.28 -16.21
CA ALA A 87 -11.36 -8.70 -15.60
C ALA A 87 -11.21 -9.19 -14.14
N GLU A 88 -10.08 -9.81 -13.79
CA GLU A 88 -9.79 -10.19 -12.41
C GLU A 88 -9.47 -8.94 -11.58
N TRP A 89 -8.71 -8.00 -12.16
CA TRP A 89 -8.40 -6.73 -11.50
C TRP A 89 -9.65 -5.90 -11.24
N ASP A 90 -10.54 -5.75 -12.21
CA ASP A 90 -11.80 -4.98 -12.06
C ASP A 90 -12.67 -5.52 -10.92
N LYS A 91 -12.75 -6.83 -10.76
CA LYS A 91 -13.46 -7.44 -9.63
C LYS A 91 -12.77 -7.10 -8.30
N MET A 92 -11.44 -7.20 -8.29
CA MET A 92 -10.62 -6.92 -7.10
C MET A 92 -10.74 -5.44 -6.71
N GLU A 93 -10.59 -4.52 -7.65
CA GLU A 93 -10.71 -3.08 -7.43
C GLU A 93 -12.06 -2.69 -6.83
N ARG A 94 -13.16 -3.20 -7.40
CA ARG A 94 -14.51 -2.96 -6.85
C ARG A 94 -14.65 -3.47 -5.43
N GLY A 95 -14.16 -4.68 -5.15
CA GLY A 95 -14.23 -5.27 -3.81
C GLY A 95 -13.36 -4.52 -2.80
N LEU A 96 -12.21 -4.00 -3.21
CA LEU A 96 -11.35 -3.18 -2.37
C LEU A 96 -11.99 -1.82 -2.05
N LYS A 97 -12.57 -1.16 -3.05
CA LYS A 97 -13.32 0.11 -2.86
C LYS A 97 -14.48 -0.09 -1.90
N GLN A 98 -15.27 -1.15 -2.08
CA GLN A 98 -16.37 -1.52 -1.17
C GLN A 98 -15.85 -1.69 0.27
N ARG A 99 -14.80 -2.47 0.45
CA ARG A 99 -14.22 -2.78 1.76
C ARG A 99 -13.71 -1.53 2.49
N VAL A 100 -12.91 -0.70 1.82
CA VAL A 100 -12.33 0.49 2.44
C VAL A 100 -13.40 1.54 2.76
N ASN A 101 -14.46 1.65 1.96
CA ASN A 101 -15.62 2.47 2.29
C ASN A 101 -16.29 1.99 3.58
N ALA A 102 -16.56 0.68 3.71
CA ALA A 102 -17.15 0.12 4.92
C ALA A 102 -16.27 0.32 6.16
N LEU A 103 -14.94 0.16 6.03
CA LEU A 103 -13.98 0.41 7.10
C LEU A 103 -13.93 1.89 7.53
N ASN A 104 -14.00 2.84 6.59
CA ASN A 104 -14.10 4.26 6.92
C ASN A 104 -15.43 4.59 7.63
N MET A 105 -16.54 4.00 7.18
CA MET A 105 -17.85 4.16 7.86
C MET A 105 -17.84 3.55 9.26
N PHE A 106 -17.19 2.40 9.44
CA PHE A 106 -16.99 1.80 10.76
C PHE A 106 -16.19 2.73 11.69
N LEU A 107 -15.06 3.27 11.23
CA LEU A 107 -14.26 4.20 12.01
C LEU A 107 -15.05 5.46 12.38
N HIS A 108 -15.79 6.03 11.44
CA HIS A 108 -16.66 7.17 11.71
C HIS A 108 -17.75 6.83 12.73
N ASP A 109 -18.33 5.64 12.66
CA ASP A 109 -19.40 5.20 13.55
C ASP A 109 -18.90 4.93 14.98
N VAL A 110 -17.77 4.24 15.16
CA VAL A 110 -17.27 3.90 16.52
C VAL A 110 -16.75 5.11 17.28
N TYR A 111 -16.27 6.15 16.58
CA TYR A 111 -15.91 7.44 17.17
C TYR A 111 -17.08 8.45 17.20
N GLY A 112 -18.24 8.07 16.67
CA GLY A 112 -19.46 8.88 16.62
C GLY A 112 -20.64 8.22 17.32
N GLN A 113 -21.59 7.73 16.54
CA GLN A 113 -22.89 7.23 17.03
C GLN A 113 -22.86 5.79 17.56
N GLN A 114 -21.85 5.00 17.24
CA GLN A 114 -21.68 3.60 17.71
C GLN A 114 -22.83 2.66 17.33
N ARG A 115 -23.48 2.89 16.18
CA ARG A 115 -24.67 2.14 15.73
C ARG A 115 -24.41 0.65 15.56
N ILE A 116 -23.24 0.26 15.04
CA ILE A 116 -22.91 -1.15 14.81
C ILE A 116 -22.72 -1.90 16.15
N ILE A 117 -22.25 -1.22 17.20
CA ILE A 117 -22.13 -1.73 18.56
C ILE A 117 -23.53 -1.85 19.17
N GLN A 118 -24.37 -0.81 19.05
CA GLN A 118 -25.76 -0.82 19.54
C GLN A 118 -26.59 -1.91 18.85
N ALA A 119 -26.32 -2.21 17.60
CA ALA A 119 -26.94 -3.32 16.86
C ALA A 119 -26.44 -4.70 17.30
N GLY A 120 -25.44 -4.79 18.18
CA GLY A 120 -24.89 -6.05 18.70
C GLY A 120 -24.05 -6.83 17.68
N LEU A 121 -23.68 -6.24 16.55
CA LEU A 121 -22.88 -6.89 15.51
C LEU A 121 -21.41 -7.01 15.92
N ILE A 122 -20.87 -5.99 16.60
CA ILE A 122 -19.52 -6.00 17.14
C ILE A 122 -19.62 -5.79 18.65
N PRO A 123 -19.04 -6.68 19.48
CA PRO A 123 -19.03 -6.49 20.93
C PRO A 123 -18.28 -5.22 21.34
N ALA A 124 -18.88 -4.45 22.25
CA ALA A 124 -18.34 -3.17 22.72
C ALA A 124 -16.89 -3.30 23.26
N GLU A 125 -16.60 -4.38 23.99
CA GLU A 125 -15.28 -4.61 24.55
C GLU A 125 -14.19 -4.82 23.47
N GLN A 126 -14.53 -5.32 22.27
CA GLN A 126 -13.56 -5.47 21.19
C GLN A 126 -13.14 -4.14 20.58
N VAL A 127 -13.95 -3.12 20.73
CA VAL A 127 -13.64 -1.76 20.29
C VAL A 127 -13.01 -0.95 21.44
N PHE A 128 -13.69 -0.85 22.58
CA PHE A 128 -13.28 0.09 23.63
C PHE A 128 -12.13 -0.42 24.51
N CYS A 129 -11.91 -1.74 24.57
CA CYS A 129 -10.75 -2.32 25.24
C CYS A 129 -9.58 -2.57 24.26
N ASN A 130 -9.73 -2.21 22.99
CA ASN A 130 -8.65 -2.32 22.02
C ASN A 130 -7.57 -1.27 22.31
N ALA A 131 -6.32 -1.71 22.38
CA ALA A 131 -5.18 -0.81 22.63
C ALA A 131 -5.00 0.29 21.58
N GLN A 132 -5.58 0.09 20.38
CA GLN A 132 -5.54 1.06 19.28
C GLN A 132 -6.76 2.00 19.26
N TYR A 133 -7.75 1.79 20.14
CA TYR A 133 -8.84 2.74 20.28
C TYR A 133 -8.35 4.03 20.94
N ARG A 134 -8.73 5.17 20.40
CA ARG A 134 -8.30 6.50 20.87
C ARG A 134 -9.52 7.29 21.36
N PRO A 135 -9.77 7.30 22.68
CA PRO A 135 -10.91 8.05 23.25
C PRO A 135 -10.90 9.53 22.87
N GLU A 136 -9.72 10.09 22.59
CA GLU A 136 -9.51 11.48 22.19
C GLU A 136 -10.19 11.83 20.87
N MET A 137 -10.52 10.82 20.06
CA MET A 137 -11.21 10.97 18.78
C MET A 137 -12.73 10.94 18.91
N GLN A 138 -13.26 10.61 20.10
CA GLN A 138 -14.70 10.51 20.31
C GLN A 138 -15.40 11.85 20.04
N GLY A 139 -16.37 11.84 19.14
CA GLY A 139 -17.13 13.02 18.75
C GLY A 139 -16.38 14.05 17.90
N LEU A 140 -15.15 13.74 17.47
CA LEU A 140 -14.38 14.62 16.59
C LEU A 140 -14.90 14.54 15.15
N ALA A 141 -15.17 15.70 14.55
CA ALA A 141 -15.53 15.81 13.14
C ALA A 141 -14.27 15.70 12.26
N VAL A 142 -14.02 14.52 11.71
CA VAL A 142 -12.93 14.28 10.76
C VAL A 142 -13.36 14.75 9.37
N ARG A 143 -12.44 15.39 8.64
CA ARG A 143 -12.72 15.94 7.30
C ARG A 143 -13.25 14.85 6.36
N ASN A 144 -14.38 15.14 5.72
CA ASN A 144 -15.11 14.23 4.82
C ASN A 144 -15.50 12.87 5.45
N ASN A 145 -15.42 12.71 6.78
CA ASN A 145 -15.59 11.45 7.51
C ASN A 145 -14.60 10.35 7.07
N ILE A 146 -13.43 10.73 6.53
CA ILE A 146 -12.41 9.80 6.08
C ILE A 146 -11.32 9.70 7.15
N TYR A 147 -11.15 8.51 7.70
CA TYR A 147 -10.12 8.18 8.69
C TYR A 147 -8.90 7.53 8.01
N ALA A 148 -9.15 6.50 7.20
CA ALA A 148 -8.12 5.80 6.45
C ALA A 148 -8.04 6.36 5.02
N HIS A 149 -7.15 7.33 4.81
CA HIS A 149 -6.88 7.94 3.51
C HIS A 149 -6.05 7.02 2.63
N ILE A 150 -5.14 6.26 3.23
CA ILE A 150 -4.30 5.27 2.57
C ILE A 150 -4.50 3.94 3.28
N ALA A 151 -4.96 2.93 2.54
CA ALA A 151 -5.12 1.57 3.03
C ALA A 151 -4.29 0.59 2.19
N GLY A 152 -3.54 -0.30 2.86
CA GLY A 152 -2.84 -1.41 2.23
C GLY A 152 -3.58 -2.71 2.57
N ILE A 153 -4.23 -3.32 1.60
CA ILE A 153 -5.05 -4.52 1.85
C ILE A 153 -4.30 -5.75 1.35
N ASP A 154 -3.96 -6.65 2.26
CA ASP A 154 -3.26 -7.89 1.89
C ASP A 154 -4.24 -8.90 1.32
N ILE A 155 -3.99 -9.34 0.10
CA ILE A 155 -4.82 -10.27 -0.65
C ILE A 155 -4.02 -11.52 -0.97
N VAL A 156 -4.65 -12.67 -0.77
CA VAL A 156 -4.12 -13.97 -1.17
C VAL A 156 -5.07 -14.62 -2.18
N ARG A 157 -4.51 -15.40 -3.09
CA ARG A 157 -5.28 -16.31 -3.94
C ARG A 157 -5.10 -17.72 -3.44
N ALA A 158 -6.20 -18.43 -3.24
CA ALA A 158 -6.14 -19.77 -2.69
C ALA A 158 -7.22 -20.67 -3.33
N ALA A 159 -6.83 -21.92 -3.59
CA ALA A 159 -7.78 -22.95 -3.99
C ALA A 159 -8.51 -23.51 -2.76
N GLN A 160 -9.81 -23.71 -2.88
CA GLN A 160 -10.60 -24.41 -1.87
C GLN A 160 -10.66 -25.92 -2.14
N PRO A 161 -10.83 -26.75 -1.10
CA PRO A 161 -10.92 -28.21 -1.28
C PRO A 161 -12.04 -28.67 -2.23
N GLN A 162 -13.11 -27.86 -2.36
CA GLN A 162 -14.29 -28.16 -3.17
C GLN A 162 -14.20 -27.61 -4.59
N GLN A 163 -13.20 -26.77 -4.89
CA GLN A 163 -13.03 -26.18 -6.22
C GLN A 163 -12.38 -27.17 -7.18
N ALA A 164 -12.69 -27.00 -8.47
CA ALA A 164 -12.04 -27.76 -9.52
C ALA A 164 -10.52 -27.48 -9.57
N ALA A 165 -9.77 -28.46 -10.04
CA ALA A 165 -8.33 -28.28 -10.20
C ALA A 165 -8.02 -27.10 -11.14
N GLY A 166 -7.23 -26.15 -10.66
CA GLY A 166 -6.88 -24.94 -11.42
C GLY A 166 -7.80 -23.75 -11.21
N GLU A 167 -8.79 -23.86 -10.31
CA GLU A 167 -9.58 -22.74 -9.82
C GLU A 167 -9.07 -22.27 -8.46
N ALA A 168 -9.13 -20.98 -8.22
CA ALA A 168 -8.80 -20.35 -6.94
C ALA A 168 -9.43 -18.97 -6.87
N ASP A 169 -9.89 -18.60 -5.68
CA ASP A 169 -10.48 -17.28 -5.40
C ASP A 169 -9.51 -16.36 -4.67
N TYR A 170 -9.79 -15.07 -4.73
CA TYR A 170 -9.10 -14.04 -3.95
C TYR A 170 -9.77 -13.88 -2.59
N TYR A 171 -8.93 -13.80 -1.56
CA TYR A 171 -9.33 -13.55 -0.17
C TYR A 171 -8.56 -12.38 0.40
N VAL A 172 -9.22 -11.54 1.19
CA VAL A 172 -8.51 -10.60 2.03
C VAL A 172 -7.89 -11.35 3.20
N LEU A 173 -6.61 -11.14 3.47
CA LEU A 173 -5.86 -11.72 4.56
C LEU A 173 -5.74 -10.77 5.75
N GLU A 174 -5.55 -9.48 5.49
CA GLU A 174 -5.31 -8.45 6.50
C GLU A 174 -5.64 -7.06 5.95
N ASP A 175 -6.12 -6.17 6.82
CA ASP A 175 -6.32 -4.75 6.54
C ASP A 175 -5.22 -3.94 7.23
N ASN A 176 -4.48 -3.12 6.51
CA ASN A 176 -3.46 -2.23 7.06
C ASN A 176 -3.92 -0.78 6.87
N LEU A 177 -4.33 -0.13 7.97
CA LEU A 177 -4.99 1.19 7.96
C LEU A 177 -4.26 2.25 8.79
N ARG A 178 -3.21 1.89 9.53
CA ARG A 178 -2.40 2.86 10.29
C ARG A 178 -1.41 3.56 9.40
N VAL A 179 -0.30 2.91 9.07
CA VAL A 179 0.80 3.44 8.27
C VAL A 179 1.26 2.39 7.23
N PRO A 180 0.40 1.99 6.27
CA PRO A 180 0.76 0.96 5.30
C PRO A 180 1.99 1.37 4.51
N SER A 181 2.89 0.41 4.24
CA SER A 181 4.11 0.61 3.47
C SER A 181 4.26 -0.42 2.35
N GLY A 182 5.14 -0.13 1.40
CA GLY A 182 5.44 -1.00 0.27
C GLY A 182 5.19 -0.37 -1.10
N VAL A 183 4.62 0.83 -1.17
CA VAL A 183 4.36 1.56 -2.43
C VAL A 183 5.63 1.84 -3.20
N SER A 184 6.68 2.30 -2.52
CA SER A 184 7.97 2.58 -3.16
C SER A 184 8.53 1.36 -3.88
N TYR A 185 8.39 0.18 -3.26
CA TYR A 185 8.87 -1.08 -3.86
C TYR A 185 8.00 -1.50 -5.06
N MET A 186 6.70 -1.27 -5.04
CA MET A 186 5.82 -1.46 -6.19
C MET A 186 6.30 -0.61 -7.39
N LEU A 187 6.56 0.67 -7.15
CA LEU A 187 6.99 1.62 -8.19
C LEU A 187 8.40 1.31 -8.71
N GLU A 188 9.33 1.00 -7.81
CA GLU A 188 10.71 0.66 -8.20
C GLU A 188 10.79 -0.70 -8.91
N ASN A 189 9.98 -1.68 -8.52
CA ASN A 189 9.85 -2.95 -9.25
C ASN A 189 9.42 -2.70 -10.70
N ARG A 190 8.38 -1.86 -10.94
CA ARG A 190 7.93 -1.48 -12.27
C ARG A 190 9.03 -0.75 -13.05
N ARG A 191 9.69 0.23 -12.46
CA ARG A 191 10.81 0.95 -13.10
C ARG A 191 11.94 0.00 -13.49
N MET A 192 12.26 -0.96 -12.62
CA MET A 192 13.29 -1.96 -12.89
C MET A 192 12.90 -2.86 -14.05
N MET A 193 11.65 -3.36 -14.09
CA MET A 193 11.17 -4.19 -15.20
C MET A 193 11.18 -3.43 -16.53
N MET A 194 10.73 -2.19 -16.55
CA MET A 194 10.77 -1.34 -17.75
C MET A 194 12.20 -1.09 -18.24
N ARG A 195 13.14 -0.95 -17.32
CA ARG A 195 14.56 -0.76 -17.64
C ARG A 195 15.22 -2.03 -18.19
N LEU A 196 14.94 -3.18 -17.57
CA LEU A 196 15.58 -4.45 -17.92
C LEU A 196 14.97 -5.10 -19.17
N PHE A 197 13.66 -4.90 -19.37
CA PHE A 197 12.86 -5.61 -20.37
C PHE A 197 11.89 -4.70 -21.13
N PRO A 198 12.36 -3.58 -21.71
CA PRO A 198 11.48 -2.64 -22.41
C PRO A 198 10.69 -3.27 -23.57
N GLU A 199 11.25 -4.32 -24.18
CA GLU A 199 10.62 -5.06 -25.28
C GLU A 199 9.34 -5.80 -24.85
N LEU A 200 9.21 -6.18 -23.57
CA LEU A 200 8.01 -6.83 -23.04
C LEU A 200 6.84 -5.84 -22.96
N PHE A 201 7.10 -4.60 -22.56
CA PHE A 201 6.10 -3.54 -22.47
C PHE A 201 5.64 -3.05 -23.86
N GLY A 202 6.48 -3.20 -24.87
CA GLY A 202 6.10 -2.90 -26.26
C GLY A 202 5.17 -3.95 -26.90
N ARG A 203 5.11 -5.15 -26.32
CA ARG A 203 4.31 -6.29 -26.84
C ARG A 203 3.06 -6.57 -26.03
N GLN A 204 3.02 -6.12 -24.79
CA GLN A 204 1.95 -6.41 -23.84
C GLN A 204 1.51 -5.10 -23.18
N SER A 205 0.22 -4.78 -23.31
CA SER A 205 -0.34 -3.57 -22.68
C SER A 205 -0.47 -3.82 -21.18
N VAL A 206 0.47 -3.24 -20.44
CA VAL A 206 0.52 -3.28 -18.97
C VAL A 206 0.06 -1.94 -18.44
N ALA A 207 -0.97 -1.94 -17.62
CA ALA A 207 -1.52 -0.71 -17.05
C ALA A 207 -0.47 0.02 -16.19
N PRO A 208 -0.37 1.37 -16.32
CA PRO A 208 0.64 2.17 -15.65
C PRO A 208 0.36 2.32 -14.15
N VAL A 209 1.41 2.38 -13.34
CA VAL A 209 1.33 2.61 -11.88
C VAL A 209 2.12 3.85 -11.44
N GLU A 210 2.90 4.43 -12.33
CA GLU A 210 3.88 5.49 -12.06
C GLU A 210 3.24 6.78 -11.55
N HIS A 211 1.95 6.99 -11.87
CA HIS A 211 1.15 8.14 -11.45
C HIS A 211 0.59 8.04 -10.01
N TYR A 212 0.93 6.97 -9.27
CA TYR A 212 0.48 6.81 -7.88
C TYR A 212 0.86 8.00 -6.98
N PRO A 213 2.08 8.57 -7.02
CA PRO A 213 2.43 9.72 -6.19
C PRO A 213 1.55 10.95 -6.47
N ASP A 214 1.18 11.18 -7.72
CA ASP A 214 0.27 12.28 -8.11
C ASP A 214 -1.13 12.05 -7.55
N LEU A 215 -1.65 10.81 -7.63
CA LEU A 215 -2.93 10.45 -7.03
C LEU A 215 -2.92 10.57 -5.51
N LEU A 216 -1.80 10.21 -4.87
CA LEU A 216 -1.63 10.33 -3.42
C LEU A 216 -1.64 11.80 -3.01
N LEU A 217 -0.86 12.65 -3.68
CA LEU A 217 -0.80 14.08 -3.40
C LEU A 217 -2.18 14.74 -3.62
N ASP A 218 -2.85 14.41 -4.71
CA ASP A 218 -4.21 14.89 -4.97
C ASP A 218 -5.20 14.44 -3.89
N THR A 219 -5.12 13.18 -3.42
CA THR A 219 -5.93 12.68 -2.31
C THR A 219 -5.67 13.46 -1.02
N LEU A 220 -4.40 13.76 -0.71
CA LEU A 220 -4.02 14.53 0.47
C LEU A 220 -4.53 15.99 0.38
N ARG A 221 -4.44 16.62 -0.79
CA ARG A 221 -4.99 17.97 -1.03
C ARG A 221 -6.51 18.02 -0.88
N GLN A 222 -7.23 16.99 -1.32
CA GLN A 222 -8.69 16.91 -1.21
C GLN A 222 -9.21 16.90 0.23
N VAL A 223 -8.39 16.49 1.18
CA VAL A 223 -8.76 16.39 2.60
C VAL A 223 -8.19 17.54 3.44
N ALA A 224 -7.72 18.60 2.81
CA ALA A 224 -7.27 19.81 3.48
C ALA A 224 -8.35 20.43 4.38
N PRO A 225 -7.96 21.19 5.42
CA PRO A 225 -8.88 21.97 6.24
C PRO A 225 -9.85 22.85 5.42
N ALA A 226 -11.02 23.14 5.98
CA ALA A 226 -11.99 23.97 5.29
C ALA A 226 -11.43 25.39 5.00
N GLY A 227 -11.68 25.89 3.77
CA GLY A 227 -11.23 27.22 3.34
C GLY A 227 -9.76 27.31 2.94
N VAL A 228 -9.07 26.18 2.78
CA VAL A 228 -7.69 26.12 2.24
C VAL A 228 -7.75 25.57 0.83
N ASP A 229 -7.47 26.42 -0.16
CA ASP A 229 -7.54 26.06 -1.58
C ASP A 229 -6.21 25.49 -2.10
N ASP A 230 -5.08 25.99 -1.60
CA ASP A 230 -3.73 25.48 -1.93
C ASP A 230 -3.01 25.05 -0.65
N PRO A 231 -3.25 23.81 -0.17
CA PRO A 231 -2.72 23.35 1.10
C PRO A 231 -1.24 22.99 1.02
N THR A 232 -0.49 23.41 2.06
CA THR A 232 0.84 22.88 2.31
C THR A 232 0.75 21.48 2.87
N VAL A 233 1.22 20.51 2.09
CA VAL A 233 1.28 19.09 2.46
C VAL A 233 2.72 18.73 2.83
N VAL A 234 2.91 18.03 3.96
CA VAL A 234 4.22 17.51 4.38
C VAL A 234 4.15 16.02 4.68
N LEU A 235 5.27 15.31 4.54
CA LEU A 235 5.41 13.93 4.99
C LEU A 235 6.18 13.90 6.32
N LEU A 236 5.51 13.49 7.40
CA LEU A 236 6.11 13.38 8.73
C LEU A 236 6.73 11.99 8.93
N THR A 237 8.06 11.94 9.06
CA THR A 237 8.84 10.72 9.29
C THR A 237 9.36 10.65 10.72
N PRO A 238 9.52 9.44 11.30
CA PRO A 238 10.24 9.27 12.58
C PRO A 238 11.77 9.34 12.40
N GLY A 239 12.27 9.54 11.17
CA GLY A 239 13.69 9.67 10.87
C GLY A 239 14.34 8.41 10.31
N ALA A 240 15.64 8.51 10.06
CA ALA A 240 16.44 7.53 9.31
C ALA A 240 16.52 6.13 9.96
N TYR A 241 16.25 6.01 11.25
CA TYR A 241 16.23 4.72 11.94
C TYR A 241 14.96 3.90 11.70
N ASN A 242 13.96 4.44 11.01
CA ASN A 242 12.76 3.69 10.68
C ASN A 242 13.01 2.71 9.53
N SER A 243 12.52 1.48 9.64
CA SER A 243 12.68 0.44 8.61
C SER A 243 12.18 0.86 7.21
N ALA A 244 11.17 1.71 7.14
CA ALA A 244 10.58 2.20 5.90
C ALA A 244 11.07 3.61 5.49
N TYR A 245 12.18 4.10 6.06
CA TYR A 245 12.66 5.46 5.78
C TYR A 245 12.93 5.71 4.29
N PHE A 246 13.44 4.71 3.58
CA PHE A 246 13.57 4.78 2.12
C PHE A 246 12.25 5.18 1.46
N GLU A 247 11.14 4.52 1.83
CA GLU A 247 9.81 4.84 1.29
C GLU A 247 9.36 6.26 1.65
N HIS A 248 9.66 6.73 2.87
CA HIS A 248 9.28 8.08 3.29
C HIS A 248 9.97 9.14 2.42
N ALA A 249 11.30 9.02 2.26
CA ALA A 249 12.08 9.92 1.42
C ALA A 249 11.69 9.83 -0.06
N PHE A 250 11.49 8.61 -0.57
CA PHE A 250 11.05 8.37 -1.94
C PHE A 250 9.70 9.02 -2.24
N LEU A 251 8.69 8.80 -1.40
CA LEU A 251 7.35 9.37 -1.63
C LEU A 251 7.34 10.89 -1.51
N ALA A 252 8.04 11.46 -0.53
CA ALA A 252 8.16 12.91 -0.41
C ALA A 252 8.78 13.52 -1.67
N GLN A 253 9.86 12.92 -2.17
CA GLN A 253 10.52 13.36 -3.40
C GLN A 253 9.61 13.21 -4.63
N GLN A 254 8.90 12.08 -4.78
CA GLN A 254 8.03 11.86 -5.95
C GLN A 254 6.81 12.79 -5.95
N MET A 255 6.28 13.13 -4.78
CA MET A 255 5.18 14.09 -4.63
C MET A 255 5.64 15.55 -4.69
N GLY A 256 6.95 15.81 -4.56
CA GLY A 256 7.48 17.17 -4.49
C GLY A 256 7.06 17.92 -3.22
N ILE A 257 6.97 17.21 -2.08
CA ILE A 257 6.62 17.79 -0.78
C ILE A 257 7.78 17.63 0.21
N GLU A 258 7.76 18.41 1.28
CA GLU A 258 8.78 18.37 2.32
C GLU A 258 8.69 17.09 3.14
N LEU A 259 9.86 16.47 3.35
CA LEU A 259 10.08 15.42 4.33
C LEU A 259 10.49 16.07 5.64
N VAL A 260 9.66 15.93 6.67
CA VAL A 260 9.89 16.58 7.97
C VAL A 260 9.93 15.56 9.11
N GLU A 261 10.71 15.87 10.14
CA GLU A 261 10.68 15.18 11.45
C GLU A 261 9.92 16.05 12.46
N GLY A 262 9.52 15.50 13.61
CA GLY A 262 8.76 16.25 14.63
C GLY A 262 9.48 17.54 15.10
N LYS A 263 10.83 17.53 15.14
CA LYS A 263 11.64 18.71 15.51
C LYS A 263 11.53 19.87 14.52
N ASP A 264 11.15 19.61 13.26
CA ASP A 264 11.00 20.62 12.21
C ASP A 264 9.65 21.31 12.29
N LEU A 265 8.72 20.76 13.07
CA LEU A 265 7.37 21.26 13.24
C LEU A 265 7.19 21.90 14.63
N TYR A 266 6.23 22.80 14.76
CA TYR A 266 5.78 23.35 16.03
C TYR A 266 4.39 23.96 15.93
N VAL A 267 3.68 24.02 17.06
CA VAL A 267 2.37 24.64 17.19
C VAL A 267 2.53 26.06 17.76
N HIS A 268 1.89 27.02 17.14
CA HIS A 268 1.77 28.40 17.62
C HIS A 268 0.39 28.94 17.28
N ASP A 269 -0.29 29.55 18.25
CA ASP A 269 -1.65 30.10 18.10
C ASP A 269 -2.61 29.15 17.40
N GLU A 270 -2.68 27.89 17.91
CA GLU A 270 -3.51 26.80 17.37
C GLU A 270 -3.28 26.53 15.87
N THR A 271 -2.11 26.83 15.37
CA THR A 271 -1.73 26.59 13.97
C THR A 271 -0.42 25.83 13.95
N LEU A 272 -0.32 24.87 13.03
CA LEU A 272 0.89 24.09 12.83
C LEU A 272 1.80 24.78 11.81
N TYR A 273 3.06 24.89 12.16
CA TYR A 273 4.10 25.46 11.29
C TYR A 273 5.27 24.51 11.14
N MET A 274 5.91 24.53 9.97
CA MET A 274 7.26 24.01 9.79
C MET A 274 8.28 25.15 9.79
N ARG A 275 9.50 24.84 10.26
CA ARG A 275 10.65 25.74 10.24
C ARG A 275 11.29 25.68 8.87
N THR A 276 11.41 26.84 8.21
CA THR A 276 12.14 26.97 6.94
C THR A 276 13.20 28.06 7.03
N THR A 277 14.12 28.08 6.09
CA THR A 277 15.14 29.15 6.00
C THR A 277 14.57 30.54 5.69
N GLN A 278 13.31 30.57 5.23
CA GLN A 278 12.58 31.81 4.94
C GLN A 278 11.63 32.24 6.08
N GLY A 279 11.62 31.49 7.18
CA GLY A 279 10.73 31.69 8.31
C GLY A 279 9.67 30.59 8.45
N PRO A 280 8.67 30.78 9.34
CA PRO A 280 7.60 29.83 9.55
C PRO A 280 6.73 29.66 8.32
N GLN A 281 6.45 28.42 7.93
CA GLN A 281 5.46 28.09 6.90
C GLN A 281 4.35 27.26 7.53
N ARG A 282 3.09 27.65 7.33
CA ARG A 282 1.92 26.91 7.82
C ARG A 282 1.84 25.54 7.14
N VAL A 283 1.46 24.52 7.91
CA VAL A 283 1.22 23.16 7.43
C VAL A 283 -0.27 22.85 7.57
N ASP A 284 -0.89 22.40 6.50
CA ASP A 284 -2.32 22.13 6.42
C ASP A 284 -2.65 20.62 6.41
N VAL A 285 -1.79 19.80 5.82
CA VAL A 285 -1.97 18.36 5.76
C VAL A 285 -0.66 17.64 6.08
N ILE A 286 -0.73 16.68 7.00
CA ILE A 286 0.39 15.79 7.32
C ILE A 286 0.09 14.39 6.78
N TYR A 287 0.90 13.91 5.85
CA TYR A 287 1.02 12.49 5.57
C TYR A 287 1.97 11.89 6.60
N ARG A 288 1.40 11.27 7.64
CA ARG A 288 2.19 10.76 8.76
C ARG A 288 2.71 9.34 8.53
N ARG A 289 3.95 9.11 8.96
CA ARG A 289 4.59 7.78 8.94
C ARG A 289 5.02 7.35 10.34
N ILE A 290 4.39 7.89 11.37
CA ILE A 290 4.53 7.53 12.78
C ILE A 290 3.19 7.07 13.37
N ASP A 291 3.25 6.13 14.33
CA ASP A 291 2.07 5.63 15.04
C ASP A 291 1.48 6.70 15.98
N ASP A 292 0.19 6.52 16.33
CA ASP A 292 -0.58 7.43 17.17
C ASP A 292 0.14 7.78 18.48
N ASP A 293 0.72 6.77 19.16
CA ASP A 293 1.39 6.93 20.45
C ASP A 293 2.52 7.96 20.43
N PHE A 294 3.12 8.22 19.28
CA PHE A 294 4.26 9.12 19.15
C PHE A 294 3.91 10.50 18.59
N LEU A 295 2.64 10.72 18.17
CA LEU A 295 2.25 11.94 17.44
C LEU A 295 2.28 13.21 18.29
N ASP A 296 1.82 13.14 19.55
CA ASP A 296 1.74 14.29 20.44
C ASP A 296 2.13 13.90 21.86
N PRO A 297 3.30 14.35 22.35
CA PRO A 297 3.76 14.03 23.71
C PRO A 297 2.90 14.63 24.83
N LEU A 298 2.06 15.63 24.55
CA LEU A 298 1.12 16.19 25.55
C LEU A 298 -0.13 15.33 25.71
N THR A 299 -0.40 14.42 24.78
CA THR A 299 -1.63 13.60 24.79
C THR A 299 -1.35 12.11 24.94
N PHE A 300 -0.33 11.59 24.22
CA PHE A 300 -0.01 10.17 24.16
C PHE A 300 1.24 9.87 25.01
N ARG A 301 2.31 9.42 24.36
CA ARG A 301 3.55 9.11 25.07
C ARG A 301 4.33 10.38 25.40
N ALA A 302 4.43 10.71 26.70
CA ALA A 302 5.11 11.93 27.17
C ALA A 302 6.62 11.95 26.88
N ASP A 303 7.24 10.80 26.66
CA ASP A 303 8.65 10.65 26.29
C ASP A 303 8.91 10.66 24.78
N SER A 304 7.88 10.87 23.94
CA SER A 304 8.02 10.91 22.50
C SER A 304 8.78 12.16 22.04
N ALA A 305 9.91 11.94 21.35
CA ALA A 305 10.64 12.98 20.62
C ALA A 305 10.32 12.98 19.11
N LEU A 306 9.43 12.10 18.64
CA LEU A 306 9.12 11.90 17.21
C LEU A 306 7.96 12.76 16.72
N GLY A 307 7.08 13.18 17.61
CA GLY A 307 5.88 13.93 17.32
C GLY A 307 6.01 15.42 17.59
N VAL A 308 4.86 16.09 17.63
CA VAL A 308 4.75 17.54 17.80
C VAL A 308 3.84 17.86 18.97
N ALA A 309 4.38 18.56 19.98
CA ALA A 309 3.62 18.97 21.16
C ALA A 309 2.44 19.89 20.77
N GLY A 310 1.21 19.50 21.18
CA GLY A 310 -0.02 20.23 20.90
C GLY A 310 -0.64 19.94 19.53
N LEU A 311 -0.11 18.99 18.76
CA LEU A 311 -0.64 18.62 17.44
C LEU A 311 -2.11 18.19 17.49
N LEU A 312 -2.50 17.40 18.52
CA LEU A 312 -3.89 16.96 18.66
C LEU A 312 -4.85 18.14 18.84
N SER A 313 -4.43 19.20 19.55
CA SER A 313 -5.24 20.41 19.73
C SER A 313 -5.54 21.09 18.40
N VAL A 314 -4.52 21.26 17.54
CA VAL A 314 -4.66 21.83 16.19
C VAL A 314 -5.55 20.94 15.31
N TYR A 315 -5.39 19.61 15.40
CA TYR A 315 -6.21 18.64 14.67
C TYR A 315 -7.68 18.70 15.11
N ARG A 316 -7.95 18.74 16.42
CA ARG A 316 -9.31 18.89 16.97
C ARG A 316 -9.97 20.21 16.59
N ALA A 317 -9.19 21.27 16.44
CA ALA A 317 -9.66 22.56 15.93
C ALA A 317 -9.97 22.55 14.42
N GLY A 318 -9.70 21.45 13.72
CA GLY A 318 -9.90 21.31 12.26
C GLY A 318 -8.96 22.17 11.42
N ARG A 319 -7.80 22.54 11.97
CA ARG A 319 -6.81 23.43 11.32
C ARG A 319 -5.68 22.70 10.63
N VAL A 320 -5.56 21.40 10.86
CA VAL A 320 -4.64 20.48 10.18
C VAL A 320 -5.37 19.17 9.92
N THR A 321 -5.04 18.48 8.83
CA THR A 321 -5.49 17.11 8.57
C THR A 321 -4.35 16.13 8.74
N LEU A 322 -4.60 15.02 9.42
CA LEU A 322 -3.69 13.89 9.56
C LEU A 322 -4.14 12.74 8.66
N ALA A 323 -3.29 12.30 7.76
CA ALA A 323 -3.53 11.15 6.90
C ALA A 323 -2.50 10.03 7.22
N ASN A 324 -2.92 8.85 7.74
CA ASN A 324 -4.28 8.53 8.16
C ASN A 324 -4.62 9.21 9.50
N ALA A 325 -5.90 9.34 9.79
CA ALA A 325 -6.38 9.91 11.03
C ALA A 325 -5.92 9.11 12.27
N ILE A 326 -5.91 9.75 13.41
CA ILE A 326 -5.68 9.08 14.71
C ILE A 326 -6.81 8.07 14.94
N GLY A 327 -6.49 6.93 15.55
CA GLY A 327 -7.47 5.90 15.93
C GLY A 327 -7.84 4.91 14.82
N THR A 328 -7.24 4.98 13.63
CA THR A 328 -7.48 3.98 12.57
C THR A 328 -7.03 2.57 12.95
N GLY A 329 -6.13 2.46 13.93
CA GLY A 329 -5.60 1.18 14.39
C GLY A 329 -6.65 0.21 14.93
N VAL A 330 -7.82 0.69 15.36
CA VAL A 330 -8.92 -0.20 15.78
C VAL A 330 -9.46 -1.03 14.63
N ALA A 331 -9.48 -0.49 13.41
CA ALA A 331 -9.91 -1.21 12.21
C ALA A 331 -8.79 -2.04 11.55
N ASP A 332 -7.54 -1.80 11.94
CA ASP A 332 -6.32 -2.53 11.54
C ASP A 332 -6.12 -3.81 12.39
N ASP A 333 -6.88 -3.95 13.47
CA ASP A 333 -6.76 -5.04 14.41
C ASP A 333 -7.35 -6.35 13.89
N LYS A 334 -6.60 -7.44 14.04
CA LYS A 334 -7.02 -8.78 13.56
C LYS A 334 -8.25 -9.33 14.28
N SER A 335 -8.62 -8.78 15.47
CA SER A 335 -9.86 -9.15 16.15
C SER A 335 -11.10 -8.48 15.56
N ILE A 336 -10.92 -7.36 14.85
CA ILE A 336 -11.98 -6.61 14.15
C ILE A 336 -12.16 -7.12 12.71
N TYR A 337 -11.09 -7.57 12.07
CA TYR A 337 -11.09 -8.11 10.71
C TYR A 337 -12.25 -9.11 10.41
N PRO A 338 -12.63 -10.07 11.29
CA PRO A 338 -13.71 -11.01 11.02
C PRO A 338 -15.08 -10.37 10.81
N TYR A 339 -15.29 -9.14 11.30
CA TYR A 339 -16.55 -8.42 11.20
C TYR A 339 -16.68 -7.55 9.94
N VAL A 340 -15.63 -7.43 9.12
CA VAL A 340 -15.68 -6.57 7.93
C VAL A 340 -16.78 -6.98 6.94
N PRO A 341 -17.08 -8.27 6.70
CA PRO A 341 -18.24 -8.66 5.92
C PRO A 341 -19.57 -8.14 6.48
N ASP A 342 -19.73 -8.13 7.80
CA ASP A 342 -20.93 -7.60 8.45
C ASP A 342 -20.97 -6.06 8.41
N MET A 343 -19.81 -5.38 8.46
CA MET A 343 -19.72 -3.93 8.23
C MET A 343 -20.20 -3.57 6.81
N ILE A 344 -19.80 -4.33 5.79
CA ILE A 344 -20.24 -4.12 4.39
C ILE A 344 -21.76 -4.23 4.30
N ARG A 345 -22.36 -5.27 4.88
CA ARG A 345 -23.82 -5.45 4.90
C ARG A 345 -24.51 -4.33 5.67
N PHE A 346 -23.97 -3.97 6.82
CA PHE A 346 -24.58 -2.99 7.74
C PHE A 346 -24.54 -1.56 7.19
N TYR A 347 -23.38 -1.12 6.69
CA TYR A 347 -23.20 0.27 6.24
C TYR A 347 -23.56 0.49 4.78
N LEU A 348 -23.31 -0.50 3.90
CA LEU A 348 -23.50 -0.36 2.46
C LEU A 348 -24.76 -1.07 1.96
N SER A 349 -25.36 -1.96 2.76
CA SER A 349 -26.46 -2.84 2.34
C SER A 349 -26.10 -3.70 1.12
N GLU A 350 -24.84 -4.12 1.05
CA GLU A 350 -24.27 -4.91 -0.04
C GLU A 350 -23.71 -6.25 0.46
N GLU A 351 -23.54 -7.22 -0.44
CA GLU A 351 -22.77 -8.43 -0.13
C GLU A 351 -21.27 -8.20 -0.43
N PRO A 352 -20.36 -8.77 0.39
CA PRO A 352 -18.93 -8.67 0.16
C PRO A 352 -18.51 -9.24 -1.20
N LEU A 353 -17.82 -8.41 -2.01
CA LEU A 353 -17.31 -8.82 -3.33
C LEU A 353 -16.04 -9.68 -3.24
N ILE A 354 -15.27 -9.51 -2.17
CA ILE A 354 -14.09 -10.32 -1.85
C ILE A 354 -14.28 -10.89 -0.44
N ALA A 355 -14.14 -12.19 -0.31
CA ALA A 355 -14.31 -12.88 0.96
C ALA A 355 -13.10 -12.66 1.90
N ASN A 356 -13.35 -12.75 3.20
CA ASN A 356 -12.28 -12.89 4.19
C ASN A 356 -11.76 -14.33 4.21
N VAL A 357 -10.50 -14.49 4.63
CA VAL A 357 -10.04 -15.81 5.11
C VAL A 357 -10.85 -16.17 6.35
N PRO A 358 -11.43 -17.39 6.42
CA PRO A 358 -12.15 -17.85 7.61
C PRO A 358 -11.30 -17.67 8.87
N THR A 359 -11.85 -17.06 9.90
CA THR A 359 -11.09 -16.68 11.10
C THR A 359 -11.82 -17.07 12.37
N PHE A 360 -11.15 -17.84 13.20
CA PHE A 360 -11.59 -18.25 14.52
C PHE A 360 -11.11 -17.25 15.55
N GLN A 361 -12.00 -16.74 16.36
CA GLN A 361 -11.70 -15.77 17.42
C GLN A 361 -11.53 -16.52 18.74
N CYS A 362 -10.30 -16.70 19.22
CA CYS A 362 -10.02 -17.51 20.41
C CYS A 362 -10.71 -16.98 21.70
N ARG A 363 -11.19 -15.73 21.69
CA ARG A 363 -12.05 -15.19 22.78
C ARG A 363 -13.42 -15.90 22.90
N LYS A 364 -13.88 -16.56 21.83
CA LYS A 364 -15.11 -17.38 21.85
C LYS A 364 -14.76 -18.81 22.25
N ALA A 365 -15.52 -19.39 23.19
CA ALA A 365 -15.20 -20.70 23.77
C ALA A 365 -15.11 -21.83 22.70
N ASP A 366 -16.02 -21.83 21.75
CA ASP A 366 -16.03 -22.83 20.67
C ASP A 366 -14.84 -22.70 19.73
N ASP A 367 -14.52 -21.45 19.32
CA ASP A 367 -13.37 -21.15 18.47
C ASP A 367 -12.05 -21.47 19.19
N LEU A 368 -11.96 -21.19 20.50
CA LEU A 368 -10.79 -21.55 21.31
C LEU A 368 -10.60 -23.06 21.35
N SER A 369 -11.68 -23.80 21.66
CA SER A 369 -11.64 -25.26 21.71
C SER A 369 -11.20 -25.86 20.38
N TYR A 370 -11.76 -25.38 19.27
CA TYR A 370 -11.36 -25.77 17.93
C TYR A 370 -9.89 -25.47 17.65
N THR A 371 -9.46 -24.24 17.96
CA THR A 371 -8.08 -23.78 17.74
C THR A 371 -7.07 -24.65 18.49
N LEU A 372 -7.32 -24.92 19.78
CA LEU A 372 -6.44 -25.75 20.60
C LEU A 372 -6.35 -27.20 20.12
N ALA A 373 -7.47 -27.77 19.62
CA ALA A 373 -7.50 -29.13 19.08
C ALA A 373 -6.76 -29.24 17.73
N ASN A 374 -6.89 -28.23 16.87
CA ASN A 374 -6.44 -28.26 15.48
C ASN A 374 -5.24 -27.35 15.19
N MET A 375 -4.53 -26.86 16.20
CA MET A 375 -3.44 -25.88 16.06
C MET A 375 -2.35 -26.31 15.05
N HIS A 376 -2.15 -27.60 14.88
CA HIS A 376 -1.19 -28.16 13.93
C HIS A 376 -1.54 -27.89 12.45
N ASP A 377 -2.80 -27.57 12.14
CA ASP A 377 -3.29 -27.25 10.78
C ASP A 377 -3.61 -25.76 10.59
N LEU A 378 -3.42 -24.94 11.65
CA LEU A 378 -3.83 -23.55 11.67
C LEU A 378 -2.61 -22.60 11.67
N VAL A 379 -2.85 -21.37 11.22
CA VAL A 379 -2.00 -20.22 11.48
C VAL A 379 -2.62 -19.43 12.63
N VAL A 380 -1.94 -19.35 13.77
CA VAL A 380 -2.41 -18.63 14.96
C VAL A 380 -1.62 -17.33 15.10
N LYS A 381 -2.32 -16.20 15.27
CA LYS A 381 -1.72 -14.86 15.25
C LYS A 381 -2.16 -14.06 16.47
N GLU A 382 -1.28 -13.21 16.99
CA GLU A 382 -1.67 -12.17 17.94
C GLU A 382 -2.51 -11.08 17.23
N THR A 383 -3.56 -10.58 17.90
CA THR A 383 -4.51 -9.60 17.34
C THR A 383 -3.83 -8.28 16.99
N HIS A 384 -2.91 -7.82 17.84
CA HIS A 384 -2.20 -6.54 17.66
C HIS A 384 -0.84 -6.69 16.96
N GLY A 385 -0.38 -7.93 16.69
CA GLY A 385 0.92 -8.21 16.10
C GLY A 385 1.02 -7.72 14.65
N ALA A 386 2.18 -7.19 14.26
CA ALA A 386 2.52 -6.78 12.90
C ALA A 386 3.79 -7.50 12.43
N GLY A 387 4.06 -7.51 11.10
CA GLY A 387 5.31 -8.03 10.54
C GLY A 387 5.53 -9.55 10.69
N GLY A 388 4.50 -10.31 11.08
CA GLY A 388 4.60 -11.76 11.31
C GLY A 388 5.21 -12.17 12.66
N TYR A 389 5.47 -11.23 13.56
CA TYR A 389 5.88 -11.53 14.93
C TYR A 389 4.69 -12.07 15.75
N GLY A 390 4.96 -12.94 16.74
CA GLY A 390 3.89 -13.53 17.55
C GLY A 390 2.95 -14.49 16.81
N MET A 391 3.38 -15.05 15.68
CA MET A 391 2.61 -15.97 14.84
C MET A 391 3.15 -17.40 14.93
N LEU A 392 2.24 -18.38 14.97
CA LEU A 392 2.56 -19.80 14.81
C LEU A 392 1.97 -20.31 13.48
N VAL A 393 2.80 -20.93 12.65
CA VAL A 393 2.34 -21.67 11.46
C VAL A 393 2.38 -23.16 11.81
N GLY A 394 1.23 -23.72 12.20
CA GLY A 394 1.10 -25.09 12.74
C GLY A 394 1.80 -26.16 11.90
N PRO A 395 1.55 -26.24 10.57
CA PRO A 395 2.21 -27.26 9.72
C PRO A 395 3.74 -27.14 9.64
N ALA A 396 4.30 -25.96 9.93
CA ALA A 396 5.75 -25.72 9.91
C ALA A 396 6.40 -25.80 11.31
N SER A 397 5.59 -25.98 12.35
CA SER A 397 6.04 -25.95 13.75
C SER A 397 6.21 -27.33 14.34
N THR A 398 7.17 -27.47 15.26
CA THR A 398 7.38 -28.69 16.03
C THR A 398 6.27 -28.90 17.07
N LYS A 399 6.06 -30.15 17.50
CA LYS A 399 5.11 -30.44 18.57
C LYS A 399 5.38 -29.63 19.84
N LYS A 400 6.66 -29.41 20.19
CA LYS A 400 7.06 -28.63 21.37
C LYS A 400 6.63 -27.17 21.25
N GLU A 401 6.83 -26.57 20.09
CA GLU A 401 6.40 -25.18 19.82
C GLU A 401 4.89 -25.06 19.86
N ILE A 402 4.14 -26.01 19.27
CA ILE A 402 2.68 -26.03 19.31
C ILE A 402 2.17 -26.11 20.76
N GLU A 403 2.74 -27.01 21.59
CA GLU A 403 2.29 -27.13 22.97
C GLU A 403 2.63 -25.87 23.81
N ALA A 404 3.81 -25.27 23.60
CA ALA A 404 4.17 -24.00 24.23
C ALA A 404 3.21 -22.87 23.78
N PHE A 405 2.84 -22.83 22.51
CA PHE A 405 1.91 -21.81 22.00
C PHE A 405 0.47 -22.02 22.51
N LYS A 406 0.01 -23.26 22.67
CA LYS A 406 -1.29 -23.57 23.31
C LYS A 406 -1.38 -23.02 24.72
N LEU A 407 -0.28 -23.06 25.50
CA LEU A 407 -0.26 -22.48 26.84
C LEU A 407 -0.43 -20.96 26.80
N ARG A 408 0.24 -20.29 25.83
CA ARG A 408 0.08 -18.84 25.64
C ARG A 408 -1.35 -18.47 25.25
N VAL A 409 -1.96 -19.17 24.29
CA VAL A 409 -3.33 -18.93 23.85
C VAL A 409 -4.33 -19.18 24.98
N LYS A 410 -4.14 -20.22 25.81
CA LYS A 410 -4.97 -20.48 26.98
C LYS A 410 -4.85 -19.40 28.07
N ALA A 411 -3.68 -18.82 28.25
CA ALA A 411 -3.45 -17.79 29.25
C ALA A 411 -4.17 -16.48 28.92
N ASP A 412 -4.26 -16.12 27.64
CA ASP A 412 -4.95 -14.89 27.20
C ASP A 412 -5.62 -15.11 25.83
N PRO A 413 -6.76 -15.81 25.80
CA PRO A 413 -7.41 -16.17 24.53
C PRO A 413 -7.84 -14.96 23.70
N ALA A 414 -8.17 -13.83 24.34
CA ALA A 414 -8.64 -12.63 23.66
C ALA A 414 -7.58 -12.00 22.75
N LYS A 415 -6.31 -12.28 22.99
CA LYS A 415 -5.18 -11.79 22.19
C LYS A 415 -4.90 -12.60 20.93
N TYR A 416 -5.67 -13.65 20.64
CA TYR A 416 -5.35 -14.54 19.53
C TYR A 416 -6.53 -14.77 18.61
N ILE A 417 -6.21 -14.85 17.32
CA ILE A 417 -7.07 -15.41 16.27
C ILE A 417 -6.38 -16.61 15.62
N ALA A 418 -7.16 -17.47 14.99
CA ALA A 418 -6.64 -18.57 14.20
C ALA A 418 -7.31 -18.61 12.81
N GLN A 419 -6.53 -18.99 11.82
CA GLN A 419 -6.98 -19.12 10.43
C GLN A 419 -6.55 -20.48 9.88
N PRO A 420 -7.33 -21.12 9.01
CA PRO A 420 -6.89 -22.36 8.35
C PRO A 420 -5.65 -22.06 7.50
N THR A 421 -4.74 -23.03 7.43
CA THR A 421 -3.61 -22.93 6.50
C THR A 421 -4.14 -23.09 5.08
N LEU A 422 -4.17 -21.99 4.33
CA LEU A 422 -4.62 -21.96 2.95
C LEU A 422 -3.59 -22.58 2.00
N ALA A 423 -4.08 -23.16 0.90
CA ALA A 423 -3.24 -23.52 -0.23
C ALA A 423 -3.02 -22.27 -1.10
N LEU A 424 -2.10 -21.38 -0.62
CA LEU A 424 -1.79 -20.13 -1.32
C LEU A 424 -1.33 -20.42 -2.74
N SER A 425 -1.67 -19.53 -3.69
CA SER A 425 -1.15 -19.60 -5.05
C SER A 425 0.38 -19.51 -5.08
N ALA A 426 0.95 -20.07 -6.13
CA ALA A 426 2.39 -19.99 -6.40
C ALA A 426 2.62 -19.33 -7.75
N CYS A 427 3.68 -18.55 -7.83
CA CYS A 427 4.18 -17.97 -9.05
C CYS A 427 5.60 -18.48 -9.33
N PRO A 428 5.97 -18.76 -10.58
CA PRO A 428 7.36 -19.04 -10.94
C PRO A 428 8.27 -17.93 -10.44
N THR A 429 9.35 -18.30 -9.78
CA THR A 429 10.29 -17.38 -9.13
C THR A 429 11.70 -17.81 -9.46
N PHE A 430 12.58 -16.87 -9.79
CA PHE A 430 13.96 -17.15 -10.09
C PHE A 430 14.74 -17.33 -8.78
N VAL A 431 15.22 -18.55 -8.55
CA VAL A 431 16.02 -18.94 -7.39
C VAL A 431 17.39 -19.48 -7.86
N GLU A 432 18.30 -19.75 -6.93
CA GLU A 432 19.65 -20.26 -7.26
C GLU A 432 19.62 -21.52 -8.13
N ALA A 433 18.67 -22.42 -7.89
CA ALA A 433 18.50 -23.66 -8.66
C ALA A 433 17.77 -23.49 -10.00
N GLY A 434 17.48 -22.25 -10.44
CA GLY A 434 16.70 -21.96 -11.65
C GLY A 434 15.32 -21.37 -11.32
N ILE A 435 14.28 -21.73 -12.09
CA ILE A 435 12.91 -21.26 -11.86
C ILE A 435 12.16 -22.30 -11.01
N ALA A 436 11.60 -21.85 -9.89
CA ALA A 436 10.82 -22.71 -9.01
C ALA A 436 9.55 -22.00 -8.50
N PRO A 437 8.45 -22.74 -8.24
CA PRO A 437 7.23 -22.12 -7.70
C PRO A 437 7.47 -21.62 -6.26
N ARG A 438 6.96 -20.43 -5.97
CA ARG A 438 6.97 -19.83 -4.64
C ARG A 438 5.60 -19.22 -4.34
N HIS A 439 5.18 -19.31 -3.08
CA HIS A 439 3.94 -18.69 -2.61
C HIS A 439 4.07 -17.17 -2.64
N ILE A 440 2.97 -16.53 -3.00
CA ILE A 440 2.86 -15.09 -3.16
C ILE A 440 1.62 -14.55 -2.47
N ASP A 441 1.66 -13.26 -2.15
CA ASP A 441 0.49 -12.44 -1.85
C ASP A 441 0.51 -11.15 -2.67
N LEU A 442 -0.47 -10.27 -2.46
CA LEU A 442 -0.58 -8.98 -3.12
C LEU A 442 -1.04 -7.93 -2.11
N ARG A 443 -0.36 -6.79 -2.09
CA ARG A 443 -0.81 -5.59 -1.37
C ARG A 443 -1.12 -4.46 -2.35
N PRO A 444 -2.37 -4.31 -2.81
CA PRO A 444 -2.85 -3.09 -3.43
C PRO A 444 -2.92 -1.95 -2.40
N PHE A 445 -2.83 -0.72 -2.91
CA PHE A 445 -2.94 0.51 -2.11
C PHE A 445 -4.17 1.29 -2.54
N VAL A 446 -5.09 1.47 -1.60
CA VAL A 446 -6.35 2.19 -1.82
C VAL A 446 -6.23 3.60 -1.26
N LEU A 447 -6.56 4.58 -2.08
CA LEU A 447 -6.56 6.00 -1.73
C LEU A 447 -8.00 6.49 -1.55
N SER A 448 -8.30 7.08 -0.40
CA SER A 448 -9.63 7.60 -0.05
C SER A 448 -9.58 9.12 0.11
N GLY A 449 -10.10 9.82 -0.86
CA GLY A 449 -10.34 11.26 -0.87
C GLY A 449 -11.83 11.52 -1.10
N LYS A 450 -12.17 12.46 -1.98
CA LYS A 450 -13.57 12.64 -2.43
C LYS A 450 -14.09 11.38 -3.13
N GLU A 451 -13.20 10.64 -3.74
CA GLU A 451 -13.44 9.35 -4.38
C GLU A 451 -12.43 8.33 -3.87
N VAL A 452 -12.79 7.06 -3.90
CA VAL A 452 -11.88 5.96 -3.60
C VAL A 452 -11.22 5.50 -4.89
N ARG A 453 -9.89 5.57 -4.94
CA ARG A 453 -9.06 5.31 -6.13
C ARG A 453 -7.97 4.29 -5.85
N LEU A 454 -7.58 3.57 -6.87
CA LEU A 454 -6.41 2.68 -6.90
C LEU A 454 -5.68 2.85 -8.22
N VAL A 455 -4.37 2.58 -8.21
CA VAL A 455 -3.65 2.27 -9.46
C VAL A 455 -3.81 0.79 -9.80
N PRO A 456 -3.81 0.40 -11.07
CA PRO A 456 -3.92 -1.02 -11.47
C PRO A 456 -2.61 -1.76 -11.18
N GLY A 457 -2.42 -2.17 -9.94
CA GLY A 457 -1.21 -2.80 -9.46
C GLY A 457 -1.19 -2.96 -7.94
N GLY A 458 -0.06 -3.42 -7.44
CA GLY A 458 0.18 -3.63 -6.02
C GLY A 458 1.55 -4.25 -5.80
N LEU A 459 1.99 -4.29 -4.55
CA LEU A 459 3.21 -4.99 -4.19
C LEU A 459 2.93 -6.49 -4.11
N THR A 460 3.42 -7.28 -5.05
CA THR A 460 3.49 -8.75 -4.91
C THR A 460 4.71 -9.10 -4.06
N ARG A 461 4.45 -9.75 -2.90
CA ARG A 461 5.51 -10.31 -2.04
C ARG A 461 5.66 -11.80 -2.32
N VAL A 462 6.86 -12.33 -2.20
CA VAL A 462 7.17 -13.73 -2.51
C VAL A 462 7.95 -14.40 -1.39
N ALA A 463 7.53 -15.61 -1.00
CA ALA A 463 8.26 -16.44 -0.04
C ALA A 463 9.45 -17.09 -0.73
N LEU A 464 10.68 -16.62 -0.48
CA LEU A 464 11.87 -17.14 -1.15
C LEU A 464 12.25 -18.56 -0.72
N LYS A 465 11.94 -18.93 0.54
CA LYS A 465 12.18 -20.29 1.05
C LYS A 465 11.12 -21.25 0.52
N ALA A 466 11.55 -22.40 -0.02
CA ALA A 466 10.64 -23.42 -0.55
C ALA A 466 9.63 -23.88 0.51
N GLY A 467 8.34 -23.89 0.13
CA GLY A 467 7.24 -24.31 1.01
C GLY A 467 6.89 -23.35 2.15
N SER A 468 7.58 -22.22 2.28
CA SER A 468 7.22 -21.18 3.26
C SER A 468 5.95 -20.44 2.81
N LEU A 469 5.06 -20.16 3.77
CA LEU A 469 3.89 -19.29 3.59
C LEU A 469 4.17 -17.84 4.04
N VAL A 470 5.37 -17.58 4.57
CA VAL A 470 5.76 -16.27 5.07
C VAL A 470 6.38 -15.47 3.93
N VAL A 471 5.69 -14.42 3.50
CA VAL A 471 6.07 -13.55 2.37
C VAL A 471 6.63 -12.20 2.83
N ASN A 472 6.54 -11.88 4.13
CA ASN A 472 6.94 -10.57 4.66
C ASN A 472 8.42 -10.27 4.43
N SER A 473 8.73 -9.08 3.93
CA SER A 473 10.11 -8.63 3.68
C SER A 473 10.95 -8.59 4.95
N SER A 474 10.35 -8.26 6.11
CA SER A 474 10.98 -8.29 7.43
C SER A 474 11.48 -9.69 7.83
N GLN A 475 10.90 -10.75 7.28
CA GLN A 475 11.27 -12.15 7.53
C GLN A 475 11.97 -12.80 6.33
N GLY A 476 12.53 -12.00 5.43
CA GLY A 476 13.32 -12.49 4.30
C GLY A 476 12.52 -12.80 3.04
N GLY A 477 11.29 -12.32 2.93
CA GLY A 477 10.53 -12.34 1.67
C GLY A 477 11.13 -11.41 0.63
N GLY A 478 10.90 -11.74 -0.66
CA GLY A 478 11.24 -10.90 -1.80
C GLY A 478 10.00 -10.23 -2.43
N THR A 479 10.23 -9.54 -3.54
CA THR A 479 9.18 -8.83 -4.29
C THR A 479 9.21 -9.17 -5.78
N LYS A 480 8.07 -8.98 -6.43
CA LYS A 480 7.89 -9.08 -7.89
C LYS A 480 7.10 -7.87 -8.39
N ASP A 481 7.33 -7.47 -9.64
CA ASP A 481 6.43 -6.53 -10.29
C ASP A 481 5.07 -7.18 -10.55
N THR A 482 4.01 -6.41 -10.39
CA THR A 482 2.62 -6.82 -10.64
C THR A 482 2.13 -6.16 -11.91
N TRP A 483 1.86 -6.94 -12.95
CA TRP A 483 1.32 -6.46 -14.21
C TRP A 483 -0.17 -6.71 -14.28
N VAL A 484 -0.95 -5.65 -14.27
CA VAL A 484 -2.35 -5.70 -14.64
C VAL A 484 -2.44 -5.41 -16.13
N LEU A 485 -3.04 -6.32 -16.88
CA LEU A 485 -3.20 -6.13 -18.32
C LEU A 485 -4.40 -5.23 -18.60
N ASP A 486 -4.25 -4.35 -19.58
CA ASP A 486 -5.40 -3.59 -20.09
C ASP A 486 -6.43 -4.53 -20.72
N ALA A 487 -7.70 -4.16 -20.65
CA ALA A 487 -8.72 -4.85 -21.42
C ALA A 487 -8.40 -4.74 -22.92
N PRO A 488 -8.55 -5.82 -23.71
CA PRO A 488 -8.33 -5.72 -25.15
C PRO A 488 -9.23 -4.62 -25.72
N ALA A 489 -8.62 -3.67 -26.45
CA ALA A 489 -9.36 -2.56 -27.03
C ALA A 489 -10.49 -3.09 -27.91
N SER A 490 -11.73 -2.70 -27.59
CA SER A 490 -12.86 -3.05 -28.45
C SER A 490 -12.64 -2.45 -29.83
N PRO A 491 -12.84 -3.18 -30.94
CA PRO A 491 -12.54 -2.72 -32.30
C PRO A 491 -13.16 -1.35 -32.67
N SER A 492 -14.24 -0.94 -32.01
CA SER A 492 -14.92 0.34 -32.22
C SER A 492 -14.20 1.56 -31.63
N GLN A 493 -13.30 1.40 -30.66
CA GLN A 493 -12.57 2.52 -30.05
C GLN A 493 -11.31 2.90 -30.84
N THR A 494 -10.70 1.97 -31.55
CA THR A 494 -9.50 2.22 -32.36
C THR A 494 -9.80 3.11 -33.59
N GLN A 495 -11.01 3.03 -34.14
CA GLN A 495 -11.41 3.90 -35.27
C GLN A 495 -11.76 5.33 -34.86
N SER A 496 -12.30 5.54 -33.64
CA SER A 496 -12.63 6.88 -33.17
C SER A 496 -11.41 7.67 -32.71
N GLN A 497 -10.38 7.03 -32.17
CA GLN A 497 -9.13 7.72 -31.79
C GLN A 497 -8.28 8.11 -33.00
N SER A 498 -8.22 7.27 -34.04
CA SER A 498 -7.51 7.61 -35.27
C SER A 498 -8.23 8.70 -36.07
N GLN A 499 -9.57 8.77 -36.04
CA GLN A 499 -10.33 9.86 -36.68
C GLN A 499 -10.24 11.18 -35.92
N SER A 500 -10.20 11.17 -34.57
CA SER A 500 -10.01 12.39 -33.80
C SER A 500 -8.59 12.95 -33.89
N GLN A 501 -7.55 12.11 -34.00
CA GLN A 501 -6.18 12.57 -34.27
C GLN A 501 -5.98 13.11 -35.66
N SER A 502 -6.60 12.54 -36.69
CA SER A 502 -6.53 13.06 -38.04
C SER A 502 -7.34 14.36 -38.21
N GLN A 503 -8.48 14.52 -37.52
CA GLN A 503 -9.22 15.78 -37.53
C GLN A 503 -8.52 16.91 -36.79
N SER A 504 -7.84 16.63 -35.66
CA SER A 504 -7.06 17.65 -34.95
C SER A 504 -5.80 18.07 -35.69
N GLN A 505 -5.14 17.17 -36.44
CA GLN A 505 -4.02 17.52 -37.29
C GLN A 505 -4.45 18.35 -38.52
N THR A 506 -5.63 18.07 -39.11
CA THR A 506 -6.14 18.84 -40.25
C THR A 506 -6.62 20.23 -39.82
N GLN A 507 -7.16 20.39 -38.60
CA GLN A 507 -7.53 21.71 -38.07
C GLN A 507 -6.32 22.57 -37.64
N SER A 508 -5.22 21.98 -37.23
CA SER A 508 -4.01 22.73 -36.89
C SER A 508 -3.24 23.18 -38.15
N GLN A 509 -3.32 22.43 -39.26
CA GLN A 509 -2.72 22.84 -40.54
C GLN A 509 -3.54 23.94 -41.25
N SER A 510 -4.86 23.98 -41.12
CA SER A 510 -5.68 25.02 -41.71
C SER A 510 -5.65 26.37 -40.95
N ARG A 511 -5.21 26.39 -39.69
CA ARG A 511 -5.02 27.64 -38.92
C ARG A 511 -3.66 28.31 -39.14
N SER A 512 -2.67 27.61 -39.68
CA SER A 512 -1.33 28.18 -39.91
C SER A 512 -1.17 28.83 -41.31
N GLN A 513 -2.18 28.78 -42.19
CA GLN A 513 -2.11 29.38 -43.51
C GLN A 513 -2.84 30.73 -43.67
N SER A 514 -3.44 31.30 -42.62
CA SER A 514 -4.24 32.53 -42.74
C SER A 514 -3.66 33.75 -42.00
N GLN A 515 -2.37 33.83 -41.75
CA GLN A 515 -1.73 35.06 -41.23
C GLN A 515 -0.40 35.31 -41.98
N SER A 516 -0.48 36.08 -43.05
CA SER A 516 0.65 36.81 -43.60
C SER A 516 0.48 38.29 -43.27
N PRO A 517 1.52 38.97 -42.76
CA PRO A 517 1.38 40.38 -42.37
C PRO A 517 1.64 41.29 -43.56
N SER A 518 0.75 42.26 -43.74
CA SER A 518 1.00 43.43 -44.58
C SER A 518 1.95 44.41 -43.89
N GLN A 519 3.05 44.66 -44.53
CA GLN A 519 3.97 45.77 -44.17
C GLN A 519 3.31 47.11 -44.48
N SER A 520 3.41 48.08 -43.58
CA SER A 520 3.43 49.49 -43.92
C SER A 520 4.53 50.19 -43.13
N GLN A 521 5.43 50.76 -43.90
CA GLN A 521 6.50 51.66 -43.45
C GLN A 521 5.92 53.02 -43.05
N SER A 522 6.45 53.65 -42.04
CA SER A 522 6.62 55.09 -41.99
C SER A 522 7.78 55.48 -41.08
N GLN A 523 8.57 56.40 -41.59
CA GLN A 523 9.87 56.88 -41.14
C GLN A 523 9.78 57.98 -40.09
N SER A 524 10.97 58.22 -39.47
CA SER A 524 11.53 59.47 -38.95
C SER A 524 11.06 59.91 -37.56
N THR A 525 11.86 60.41 -36.64
CA THR A 525 13.16 61.11 -36.65
C THR A 525 13.70 61.25 -35.22
N SER A 526 15.01 61.12 -35.11
CA SER A 526 15.99 61.73 -34.20
C SER A 526 15.60 62.52 -32.95
N ALA A 527 16.24 62.21 -31.80
CA ALA A 527 17.21 63.05 -31.11
C ALA A 527 17.59 62.51 -29.71
N ALA A 528 18.85 62.28 -29.52
CA ALA A 528 19.53 62.32 -28.23
C ALA A 528 20.12 63.74 -28.05
N PRO A 529 20.81 64.11 -26.97
CA PRO A 529 21.06 63.48 -25.67
C PRO A 529 20.95 64.51 -24.48
N SER A 530 21.13 64.06 -23.25
CA SER A 530 22.02 64.73 -22.25
C SER A 530 21.85 64.14 -20.85
N THR A 531 22.94 63.59 -20.34
CA THR A 531 23.29 63.59 -18.92
C THR A 531 23.74 65.02 -18.49
N PRO A 532 23.70 65.42 -17.18
CA PRO A 532 24.70 65.00 -16.24
C PRO A 532 24.29 64.90 -14.74
N ALA A 533 25.06 64.07 -14.05
CA ALA A 533 25.85 64.27 -12.84
C ALA A 533 25.25 64.83 -11.53
N ALA A 534 25.32 63.95 -10.51
CA ALA A 534 26.12 64.05 -9.31
C ALA A 534 25.62 64.85 -8.08
N ALA A 535 25.97 64.21 -6.97
CA ALA A 535 26.13 64.72 -5.58
C ALA A 535 24.84 64.58 -4.73
N GLY A 536 24.84 63.97 -3.55
CA GLY A 536 25.86 63.70 -2.55
C GLY A 536 25.16 63.70 -1.22
N GLY A 537 25.56 62.81 -0.38
CA GLY A 537 25.72 63.00 1.06
C GLY A 537 24.51 62.87 1.99
N ALA A 538 24.49 61.92 2.77
CA ALA A 538 24.61 61.70 4.19
C ALA A 538 23.97 60.36 4.58
#